data_6b7b42d7c531bc420315b1ab8a773ddb
#
_entry.id   6b7b42d7c531bc420315b1ab8a773ddb
#
_cell.length_a   1.000
_cell.length_b   1.000
_cell.length_c   1.000
_cell.angle_alpha   90.00
_cell.angle_beta   90.00
_cell.angle_gamma   90.00
#
_symmetry.space_group_name_H-M   'P 1'
#
loop_
_entity.id
_entity.type
_entity.pdbx_description
1 polymer ?
#
loop_
_entity_poly.entity_id
_entity_poly.type
_entity_poly.pdbx_seq_one_letter_code
_entity_poly.pdbx_strand_id
1 'polypeptide(L)'
;MAKKAEQVVPEIIDSVEGLNAKMAAMREAQKVFATYTQEQVDKIFFAAASAANKMRIPLAKMAVEETGMGIVEDKVIKNNYAAEYIYNAYKNTKTVGVIEEDKEYGIKKIAEPIGLVAAVIPTTNPTSTAIFKTSSAGSMFHLLT
;
A
#
# COMPACT_ATOMS: atom_id res chain seq x y z
N MET A 1 -21.26 -13.69 -17.95
CA MET A 1 -20.89 -12.42 -18.60
C MET A 1 -19.96 -11.66 -17.67
N ALA A 2 -18.66 -11.60 -17.98
CA ALA A 2 -17.68 -10.87 -17.17
C ALA A 2 -17.93 -9.36 -17.39
N LYS A 3 -18.20 -8.61 -16.31
CA LYS A 3 -18.23 -7.15 -16.35
C LYS A 3 -16.85 -6.67 -16.78
N LYS A 4 -16.77 -5.99 -17.95
CA LYS A 4 -15.61 -5.28 -18.41
C LYS A 4 -15.18 -4.30 -17.30
N ALA A 5 -13.98 -4.46 -16.78
CA ALA A 5 -13.45 -3.50 -15.81
C ALA A 5 -13.41 -2.13 -16.51
N GLU A 6 -14.14 -1.18 -15.98
CA GLU A 6 -14.10 0.22 -16.40
C GLU A 6 -12.66 0.70 -16.20
N GLN A 7 -12.01 1.14 -17.28
CA GLN A 7 -10.68 1.74 -17.18
C GLN A 7 -10.84 3.05 -16.41
N VAL A 8 -10.45 3.04 -15.14
CA VAL A 8 -10.35 4.25 -14.34
C VAL A 8 -9.20 5.08 -14.92
N VAL A 9 -9.55 6.12 -15.68
CA VAL A 9 -8.57 7.12 -16.11
C VAL A 9 -8.10 7.86 -14.86
N PRO A 10 -6.80 7.88 -14.57
CA PRO A 10 -6.30 8.59 -13.39
C PRO A 10 -6.61 10.08 -13.52
N GLU A 11 -7.28 10.63 -12.51
CA GLU A 11 -7.53 12.05 -12.40
C GLU A 11 -6.22 12.78 -12.08
N ILE A 12 -5.80 13.68 -12.97
CA ILE A 12 -4.63 14.53 -12.76
C ILE A 12 -5.06 15.70 -11.87
N ILE A 13 -4.45 15.80 -10.69
CA ILE A 13 -4.68 16.88 -9.74
C ILE A 13 -3.50 17.86 -9.83
N ASP A 14 -3.75 19.03 -10.41
CA ASP A 14 -2.76 20.07 -10.68
C ASP A 14 -3.07 21.41 -9.98
N SER A 15 -4.08 21.40 -9.10
CA SER A 15 -4.47 22.59 -8.32
C SER A 15 -4.53 22.31 -6.83
N VAL A 16 -4.38 23.35 -6.02
CA VAL A 16 -4.48 23.28 -4.56
C VAL A 16 -5.90 22.90 -4.13
N GLU A 17 -6.91 23.44 -4.82
CA GLU A 17 -8.31 23.11 -4.57
C GLU A 17 -8.61 21.64 -4.84
N GLY A 18 -8.13 21.10 -5.97
CA GLY A 18 -8.26 19.69 -6.32
C GLY A 18 -7.56 18.79 -5.30
N LEU A 19 -6.35 19.15 -4.87
CA LEU A 19 -5.62 18.43 -3.83
C LEU A 19 -6.40 18.42 -2.50
N ASN A 20 -6.91 19.57 -2.07
CA ASN A 20 -7.68 19.67 -0.83
C ASN A 20 -8.97 18.85 -0.88
N ALA A 21 -9.68 18.87 -2.01
CA ALA A 21 -10.88 18.04 -2.21
C ALA A 21 -10.55 16.55 -2.15
N LYS A 22 -9.44 16.13 -2.78
CA LYS A 22 -8.97 14.73 -2.73
C LYS A 22 -8.58 14.32 -1.32
N MET A 23 -7.85 15.17 -0.60
CA MET A 23 -7.48 14.90 0.80
C MET A 23 -8.72 14.76 1.70
N ALA A 24 -9.74 15.60 1.50
CA ALA A 24 -10.99 15.49 2.25
C ALA A 24 -11.69 14.14 1.99
N ALA A 25 -11.82 13.74 0.73
CA ALA A 25 -12.38 12.44 0.36
C ALA A 25 -11.58 11.26 0.95
N MET A 26 -10.25 11.34 0.91
CA MET A 26 -9.38 10.31 1.48
C MET A 26 -9.49 10.22 3.01
N ARG A 27 -9.71 11.35 3.71
CA ARG A 27 -9.95 11.34 5.17
C ARG A 27 -11.25 10.62 5.51
N GLU A 28 -12.31 10.79 4.73
CA GLU A 28 -13.55 10.04 4.94
C GLU A 28 -13.35 8.54 4.68
N ALA A 29 -12.65 8.17 3.62
CA ALA A 29 -12.29 6.78 3.36
C ALA A 29 -11.44 6.17 4.48
N GLN A 30 -10.50 6.94 5.04
CA GLN A 30 -9.65 6.51 6.14
C GLN A 30 -10.46 6.24 7.43
N LYS A 31 -11.50 7.06 7.72
CA LYS A 31 -12.40 6.79 8.85
C LYS A 31 -13.11 5.44 8.71
N VAL A 32 -13.54 5.09 7.50
CA VAL A 32 -14.13 3.78 7.22
C VAL A 32 -13.09 2.67 7.38
N PHE A 33 -11.89 2.85 6.82
CA PHE A 33 -10.80 1.88 6.93
C PHE A 33 -10.40 1.62 8.39
N ALA A 34 -10.42 2.65 9.23
CA ALA A 34 -10.11 2.55 10.66
C ALA A 34 -11.07 1.63 11.44
N THR A 35 -12.25 1.32 10.88
CA THR A 35 -13.20 0.38 11.49
C THR A 35 -13.00 -1.08 11.07
N TYR A 36 -12.04 -1.35 10.19
CA TYR A 36 -11.85 -2.69 9.64
C TYR A 36 -11.24 -3.64 10.66
N THR A 37 -11.67 -4.90 10.58
CA THR A 37 -11.10 -6.00 11.37
C THR A 37 -9.75 -6.44 10.79
N GLN A 38 -8.94 -7.14 11.58
CA GLN A 38 -7.69 -7.74 11.11
C GLN A 38 -7.90 -8.59 9.84
N GLU A 39 -8.94 -9.41 9.82
CA GLU A 39 -9.25 -10.26 8.65
C GLU A 39 -9.53 -9.44 7.37
N GLN A 40 -10.20 -8.30 7.50
CA GLN A 40 -10.45 -7.40 6.37
C GLN A 40 -9.17 -6.75 5.88
N VAL A 41 -8.31 -6.29 6.80
CA VAL A 41 -7.00 -5.72 6.48
C VAL A 41 -6.10 -6.76 5.80
N ASP A 42 -6.05 -7.99 6.31
CA ASP A 42 -5.26 -9.09 5.73
C ASP A 42 -5.71 -9.43 4.31
N LYS A 43 -7.02 -9.45 4.05
CA LYS A 43 -7.58 -9.64 2.70
C LYS A 43 -7.16 -8.54 1.73
N ILE A 44 -7.18 -7.28 2.18
CA ILE A 44 -6.74 -6.13 1.36
C ILE A 44 -5.25 -6.23 1.06
N PHE A 45 -4.43 -6.54 2.07
CA PHE A 45 -3.00 -6.71 1.90
C PHE A 45 -2.66 -7.82 0.91
N PHE A 46 -3.30 -8.98 1.04
CA PHE A 46 -3.14 -10.07 0.09
C PHE A 46 -3.56 -9.70 -1.33
N ALA A 47 -4.70 -9.04 -1.48
CA ALA A 47 -5.21 -8.64 -2.79
C ALA A 47 -4.26 -7.64 -3.48
N ALA A 48 -3.77 -6.64 -2.74
CA ALA A 48 -2.82 -5.65 -3.25
C ALA A 48 -1.49 -6.30 -3.67
N ALA A 49 -0.90 -7.12 -2.79
CA ALA A 49 0.34 -7.84 -3.06
C ALA A 49 0.22 -8.79 -4.26
N SER A 50 -0.88 -9.55 -4.34
CA SER A 50 -1.15 -10.47 -5.44
C SER A 50 -1.33 -9.75 -6.78
N ALA A 51 -2.07 -8.63 -6.80
CA ALA A 51 -2.24 -7.82 -8.00
C ALA A 51 -0.91 -7.22 -8.47
N ALA A 52 -0.14 -6.65 -7.55
CA ALA A 52 1.18 -6.08 -7.85
C ALA A 52 2.15 -7.14 -8.40
N ASN A 53 2.18 -8.34 -7.79
CA ASN A 53 3.06 -9.41 -8.24
C ASN A 53 2.71 -9.91 -9.65
N LYS A 54 1.42 -10.00 -10.00
CA LYS A 54 0.98 -10.32 -11.37
C LYS A 54 1.47 -9.31 -12.40
N MET A 55 1.57 -8.04 -11.99
CA MET A 55 1.99 -6.94 -12.86
C MET A 55 3.48 -6.63 -12.80
N ARG A 56 4.30 -7.40 -12.04
CA ARG A 56 5.71 -7.09 -11.80
C ARG A 56 6.55 -6.91 -13.07
N ILE A 57 6.29 -7.74 -14.12
CA ILE A 57 7.02 -7.68 -15.39
C ILE A 57 6.53 -6.51 -16.25
N PRO A 58 5.22 -6.35 -16.56
CA PRO A 58 4.74 -5.19 -17.29
C PRO A 58 5.16 -3.86 -16.68
N LEU A 59 5.02 -3.70 -15.36
CA LEU A 59 5.40 -2.48 -14.65
C LEU A 59 6.92 -2.21 -14.72
N ALA A 60 7.76 -3.25 -14.69
CA ALA A 60 9.20 -3.07 -14.86
C ALA A 60 9.56 -2.55 -16.25
N LYS A 61 8.92 -3.08 -17.30
CA LYS A 61 9.13 -2.62 -18.67
C LYS A 61 8.70 -1.16 -18.84
N MET A 62 7.49 -0.81 -18.38
CA MET A 62 6.99 0.57 -18.41
C MET A 62 7.91 1.54 -17.67
N ALA A 63 8.43 1.15 -16.51
CA ALA A 63 9.31 1.99 -15.72
C ALA A 63 10.64 2.27 -16.43
N VAL A 64 11.23 1.31 -17.14
CA VAL A 64 12.45 1.53 -17.94
C VAL A 64 12.16 2.38 -19.14
N GLU A 65 11.05 2.13 -19.85
CA GLU A 65 10.63 2.88 -21.03
C GLU A 65 10.39 4.35 -20.70
N GLU A 66 9.67 4.64 -19.59
CA GLU A 66 9.34 5.99 -19.16
C GLU A 66 10.56 6.77 -18.63
N THR A 67 11.41 6.12 -17.84
CA THR A 67 12.46 6.82 -17.09
C THR A 67 13.83 6.74 -17.76
N GLY A 68 14.07 5.78 -18.64
CA GLY A 68 15.39 5.46 -19.19
C GLY A 68 16.39 4.96 -18.14
N MET A 69 15.93 4.63 -16.90
CA MET A 69 16.81 4.29 -15.77
C MET A 69 16.75 2.81 -15.41
N GLY A 70 17.93 2.22 -15.32
CA GLY A 70 18.12 0.82 -14.95
C GLY A 70 17.74 -0.18 -16.04
N ILE A 71 17.66 -1.45 -15.71
CA ILE A 71 17.31 -2.55 -16.60
C ILE A 71 16.04 -3.26 -16.11
N VAL A 72 15.32 -3.86 -17.05
CA VAL A 72 14.02 -4.48 -16.79
C VAL A 72 14.14 -5.60 -15.75
N GLU A 73 15.15 -6.45 -15.87
CA GLU A 73 15.38 -7.62 -15.00
C GLU A 73 15.51 -7.21 -13.54
N ASP A 74 16.30 -6.19 -13.24
CA ASP A 74 16.48 -5.68 -11.88
C ASP A 74 15.19 -5.07 -11.34
N LYS A 75 14.43 -4.37 -12.18
CA LYS A 75 13.14 -3.80 -11.78
C LYS A 75 12.10 -4.88 -11.52
N VAL A 76 12.12 -5.99 -12.25
CA VAL A 76 11.26 -7.16 -11.96
C VAL A 76 11.58 -7.72 -10.58
N ILE A 77 12.87 -7.89 -10.25
CA ILE A 77 13.31 -8.37 -8.92
C ILE A 77 12.83 -7.40 -7.83
N LYS A 78 13.01 -6.09 -8.00
CA LYS A 78 12.57 -5.07 -7.05
C LYS A 78 11.05 -5.07 -6.87
N ASN A 79 10.27 -5.18 -7.96
CA ASN A 79 8.82 -5.27 -7.90
C ASN A 79 8.36 -6.54 -7.17
N ASN A 80 9.01 -7.68 -7.46
CA ASN A 80 8.73 -8.94 -6.74
C ASN A 80 9.05 -8.83 -5.25
N TYR A 81 10.18 -8.22 -4.89
CA TYR A 81 10.52 -7.97 -3.50
C TYR A 81 9.46 -7.13 -2.80
N ALA A 82 9.07 -6.01 -3.40
CA ALA A 82 8.08 -5.10 -2.84
C ALA A 82 6.67 -5.73 -2.70
N ALA A 83 6.32 -6.67 -3.58
CA ALA A 83 5.04 -7.36 -3.55
C ALA A 83 5.08 -8.64 -2.70
N GLU A 84 5.86 -9.64 -3.12
CA GLU A 84 5.79 -10.98 -2.57
C GLU A 84 6.60 -11.15 -1.28
N TYR A 85 7.85 -10.66 -1.25
CA TYR A 85 8.70 -10.79 -0.05
C TYR A 85 8.14 -9.99 1.11
N ILE A 86 7.71 -8.75 0.87
CA ILE A 86 7.11 -7.90 1.90
C ILE A 86 5.82 -8.54 2.41
N TYR A 87 4.94 -9.01 1.52
CA TYR A 87 3.74 -9.72 1.94
C TYR A 87 4.07 -10.94 2.83
N ASN A 88 4.98 -11.81 2.40
CA ASN A 88 5.34 -13.00 3.16
C ASN A 88 5.98 -12.69 4.51
N ALA A 89 6.75 -11.60 4.61
CA ALA A 89 7.36 -11.16 5.85
C ALA A 89 6.33 -10.68 6.89
N TYR A 90 5.26 -10.02 6.44
CA TYR A 90 4.34 -9.31 7.34
C TYR A 90 2.91 -9.85 7.38
N LYS A 91 2.53 -10.83 6.55
CA LYS A 91 1.17 -11.38 6.45
C LYS A 91 0.59 -11.93 7.76
N ASN A 92 1.44 -12.27 8.73
CA ASN A 92 1.02 -12.78 10.03
C ASN A 92 1.17 -11.73 11.15
N THR A 93 1.51 -10.50 10.81
CA THR A 93 1.70 -9.44 11.79
C THR A 93 0.34 -8.88 12.21
N LYS A 94 0.11 -8.83 13.52
CA LYS A 94 -1.12 -8.24 14.06
C LYS A 94 -1.01 -6.72 13.99
N THR A 95 -1.95 -6.09 13.29
CA THR A 95 -1.94 -4.65 12.98
C THR A 95 -3.24 -3.93 13.39
N VAL A 96 -4.18 -4.64 14.02
CA VAL A 96 -5.47 -4.09 14.43
C VAL A 96 -5.76 -4.46 15.89
N GLY A 97 -6.14 -3.48 16.70
CA GLY A 97 -6.53 -3.67 18.09
C GLY A 97 -5.37 -4.02 19.03
N VAL A 98 -5.65 -4.69 20.13
CA VAL A 98 -4.62 -5.03 21.13
C VAL A 98 -3.64 -6.04 20.56
N ILE A 99 -2.37 -5.66 20.39
CA ILE A 99 -1.30 -6.50 19.85
C ILE A 99 -0.50 -7.22 20.93
N GLU A 100 -0.39 -6.62 22.13
CA GLU A 100 0.31 -7.17 23.26
C GLU A 100 -0.35 -6.70 24.58
N GLU A 101 -0.40 -7.55 25.57
CA GLU A 101 -0.87 -7.21 26.92
C GLU A 101 0.12 -7.73 27.96
N ASP A 102 0.70 -6.81 28.71
CA ASP A 102 1.52 -7.09 29.87
C ASP A 102 0.65 -6.97 31.12
N LYS A 103 0.29 -8.10 31.69
CA LYS A 103 -0.58 -8.15 32.88
C LYS A 103 0.16 -7.82 34.18
N GLU A 104 1.48 -7.97 34.22
CA GLU A 104 2.30 -7.67 35.38
C GLU A 104 2.39 -6.17 35.62
N TYR A 105 2.60 -5.41 34.54
CA TYR A 105 2.68 -3.95 34.59
C TYR A 105 1.39 -3.23 34.19
N GLY A 106 0.34 -3.97 33.82
CA GLY A 106 -0.94 -3.38 33.39
C GLY A 106 -0.87 -2.60 32.08
N ILE A 107 0.08 -2.94 31.21
CA ILE A 107 0.33 -2.23 29.94
C ILE A 107 -0.33 -2.99 28.80
N LYS A 108 -1.01 -2.25 27.91
CA LYS A 108 -1.52 -2.78 26.63
C LYS A 108 -0.92 -1.99 25.47
N LYS A 109 -0.38 -2.70 24.46
CA LYS A 109 -0.01 -2.11 23.18
C LYS A 109 -1.18 -2.27 22.22
N ILE A 110 -1.65 -1.18 21.66
CA ILE A 110 -2.79 -1.15 20.74
C ILE A 110 -2.29 -0.62 19.40
N ALA A 111 -2.59 -1.36 18.34
CA ALA A 111 -2.33 -0.90 16.97
C ALA A 111 -3.50 -0.03 16.49
N GLU A 112 -3.19 1.19 16.05
CA GLU A 112 -4.15 2.14 15.50
C GLU A 112 -3.69 2.63 14.14
N PRO A 113 -4.64 3.03 13.24
CA PRO A 113 -4.29 3.59 11.93
C PRO A 113 -3.52 4.90 12.09
N ILE A 114 -2.38 5.03 11.42
CA ILE A 114 -1.59 6.28 11.40
C ILE A 114 -2.30 7.44 10.67
N GLY A 115 -3.32 7.13 9.86
CA GLY A 115 -4.05 8.10 9.05
C GLY A 115 -3.57 8.17 7.59
N LEU A 116 -3.69 9.34 6.98
CA LEU A 116 -3.27 9.54 5.59
C LEU A 116 -1.76 9.66 5.48
N VAL A 117 -1.19 8.95 4.51
CA VAL A 117 0.24 8.99 4.21
C VAL A 117 0.46 9.66 2.85
N ALA A 118 1.24 10.75 2.84
CA ALA A 118 1.73 11.34 1.61
C ALA A 118 3.04 10.64 1.20
N ALA A 119 2.99 9.90 0.09
CA ALA A 119 4.13 9.14 -0.39
C ALA A 119 4.73 9.76 -1.65
N VAL A 120 5.97 10.23 -1.56
CA VAL A 120 6.75 10.67 -2.73
C VAL A 120 7.35 9.45 -3.42
N ILE A 121 7.11 9.35 -4.73
CA ILE A 121 7.60 8.25 -5.56
C ILE A 121 8.80 8.74 -6.39
N PRO A 122 10.01 8.17 -6.20
CA PRO A 122 11.20 8.58 -6.94
C PRO A 122 11.19 8.02 -8.37
N THR A 123 11.72 8.79 -9.31
CA THR A 123 11.88 8.39 -10.71
C THR A 123 12.74 7.14 -10.88
N THR A 124 13.75 6.96 -10.01
CA THR A 124 14.68 5.82 -10.09
C THR A 124 14.02 4.46 -9.81
N ASN A 125 13.00 4.41 -8.94
CA ASN A 125 12.29 3.18 -8.58
C ASN A 125 10.79 3.43 -8.43
N PRO A 126 10.09 3.87 -9.50
CA PRO A 126 8.71 4.32 -9.39
C PRO A 126 7.77 3.18 -9.00
N THR A 127 7.83 2.05 -9.69
CA THR A 127 6.89 0.94 -9.51
C THR A 127 7.09 0.19 -8.21
N SER A 128 8.31 -0.20 -7.86
CA SER A 128 8.59 -0.90 -6.59
C SER A 128 8.28 -0.04 -5.38
N THR A 129 8.54 1.28 -5.45
CA THR A 129 8.19 2.19 -4.36
C THR A 129 6.68 2.35 -4.22
N ALA A 130 5.94 2.51 -5.32
CA ALA A 130 4.48 2.57 -5.28
C ALA A 130 3.88 1.29 -4.69
N ILE A 131 4.35 0.11 -5.13
CA ILE A 131 3.92 -1.19 -4.61
C ILE A 131 4.18 -1.28 -3.09
N PHE A 132 5.41 -0.98 -2.67
CA PHE A 132 5.79 -1.03 -1.25
C PHE A 132 4.95 -0.09 -0.40
N LYS A 133 4.81 1.17 -0.81
CA LYS A 133 4.03 2.19 -0.07
C LYS A 133 2.55 1.82 0.03
N THR A 134 1.95 1.32 -1.06
CA THR A 134 0.55 0.88 -1.06
C THR A 134 0.34 -0.34 -0.16
N SER A 135 1.21 -1.33 -0.24
CA SER A 135 1.16 -2.52 0.61
C SER A 135 1.37 -2.17 2.08
N SER A 136 2.32 -1.29 2.38
CA SER A 136 2.62 -0.84 3.73
C SER A 136 1.49 0.00 4.33
N ALA A 137 0.88 0.90 3.55
CA ALA A 137 -0.24 1.72 4.01
C ALA A 137 -1.45 0.87 4.43
N GLY A 138 -1.66 -0.28 3.77
CA GLY A 138 -2.76 -1.20 4.11
C GLY A 138 -2.52 -2.06 5.35
N SER A 139 -1.27 -2.34 5.74
CA SER A 139 -0.98 -3.30 6.80
C SER A 139 0.06 -2.88 7.82
N MET A 140 1.09 -2.12 7.42
CA MET A 140 2.24 -1.82 8.29
C MET A 140 2.12 -0.50 9.06
N PHE A 141 1.36 0.47 8.58
CA PHE A 141 1.24 1.77 9.25
C PHE A 141 0.32 1.78 10.48
N HIS A 142 -0.25 0.63 10.85
CA HIS A 142 -0.84 0.43 12.16
C HIS A 142 0.21 0.17 13.27
N LEU A 143 1.49 0.06 12.92
CA LEU A 143 2.55 -0.47 13.81
C LEU A 143 3.54 0.57 14.35
N LEU A 144 3.37 1.85 14.09
CA LEU A 144 4.40 2.86 14.42
C LEU A 144 3.90 4.02 15.28
N THR A 145 3.14 3.72 16.33
CA THR A 145 2.97 4.66 17.46
C THR A 145 3.24 3.98 18.78
#